data_2da4bb8f4de2116fd5385ea8e09cc9bc
#
_entry.id   2da4bb8f4de2116fd5385ea8e09cc9bc
#
_cell.length_a   1.000
_cell.length_b   1.000
_cell.length_c   1.000
_cell.angle_alpha   90.00
_cell.angle_beta   90.00
_cell.angle_gamma   90.00
#
_symmetry.space_group_name_H-M   'P 1'
#
loop_
_entity.id
_entity.type
_entity.pdbx_description
1 polymer ?
#
loop_
_entity_poly.entity_id
_entity_poly.type
_entity_poly.pdbx_seq_one_letter_code
_entity_poly.pdbx_strand_id
1 'polypeptide(L)'
;MSXLCSPTKLSDDEFAAKFKTEHGTESGSVTIDRENVTGPATAFATDVVNGQGIMFGSGGSLAECSIGWNGFNAQGEKAVITAGHCAADGTSTVTALTDSTKEPAVGGPGFDXHRKLGTFGXSQFGGPKNSPATAPPGWNQDPNTVNNVGTDVAVIDGINPDLNQLAKVTDWTTPASPKNSGPLVTNISEAIPGANICKSGRTTGWTCGTVAEKAIFLVGGRNFANDPNDVRAVRGFSSKDLVAKEGDSGGAIISGTTAVGMISAGGKDGTVYGVSLTDALKHTDGYTVKLALSAPRXTTTAPVFRSTDVTGTVANAPAGTKVSVTIDGQTTNAVVGTDGTWSVKAPXKFGTFAVTAQAKNGYNTSKTTTASIEVIKQTLTTPTIAAPAPDGAVATPVTVITGAGKAGATIELTGDVTGTTKVGEDRTWSFTVSPALEVGSYSITAKQTLDGWNDSQTATNKFTVMPAAPATTSPNNGQEFAFDQGPSAISGTNVKGATVALDVNGTKLAATVTGTTWSVSLGDKLATGEYSVSVVQTVNGIESQPGTSAFKVLGAPAPPATQEPASAPTTEPVPXQQHRPHHSTGAGPTDNDLANTGASSSMLMLGVAGGVLLLGGVVFLLLRRRNSAN
;
A
#
# COMPACT_ATOMS: atom_id res chain seq x y z
N MET A 1 -26.27 -12.26 -14.62
CA MET A 1 -25.28 -11.63 -15.46
C MET A 1 -25.32 -12.29 -16.79
N SER A 2 -25.62 -11.59 -17.82
CA SER A 2 -25.76 -12.20 -19.12
C SER A 2 -24.43 -12.16 -19.87
N UNK A 3 -23.89 -13.06 -20.39
CA UNK A 3 -23.00 -13.04 -20.91
C UNK A 3 -23.22 -12.80 -22.06
N LEU A 4 -22.93 -11.99 -22.54
CA LEU A 4 -22.99 -11.64 -23.92
C LEU A 4 -21.72 -12.09 -24.57
N CYS A 5 -21.81 -13.11 -25.33
CA CYS A 5 -20.68 -13.59 -26.07
C CYS A 5 -20.86 -13.17 -27.54
N SER A 6 -20.18 -12.14 -27.93
CA SER A 6 -20.18 -11.80 -29.34
C SER A 6 -18.80 -11.33 -29.74
N PRO A 7 -18.34 -11.66 -30.95
CA PRO A 7 -17.05 -11.19 -31.40
C PRO A 7 -17.08 -9.69 -31.56
N THR A 8 -16.05 -9.02 -31.11
CA THR A 8 -15.98 -7.60 -31.29
C THR A 8 -14.54 -7.16 -31.45
N LYS A 9 -14.32 -6.13 -32.25
CA LYS A 9 -13.00 -5.56 -32.39
C LYS A 9 -12.87 -4.33 -31.52
N LEU A 10 -13.87 -4.02 -30.71
CA LEU A 10 -13.77 -2.86 -29.82
C LEU A 10 -12.72 -3.14 -28.75
N SER A 11 -12.02 -2.12 -28.35
CA SER A 11 -11.13 -2.24 -27.21
C SER A 11 -11.97 -2.44 -25.94
N ASP A 12 -11.33 -2.82 -24.85
CA ASP A 12 -12.05 -2.98 -23.59
C ASP A 12 -12.70 -1.66 -23.17
N ASP A 13 -12.01 -0.54 -23.38
CA ASP A 13 -12.57 0.75 -22.99
C ASP A 13 -13.78 1.11 -23.85
N GLU A 14 -13.68 0.85 -25.15
CA GLU A 14 -14.79 1.13 -26.05
C GLU A 14 -15.99 0.25 -25.71
N PHE A 15 -15.74 -1.02 -25.41
CA PHE A 15 -16.80 -1.94 -25.07
C PHE A 15 -17.46 -1.49 -23.75
N ALA A 16 -16.67 -1.13 -22.76
CA ALA A 16 -17.22 -0.71 -21.47
C ALA A 16 -18.06 0.56 -21.63
N ALA A 17 -17.58 1.50 -22.44
CA ALA A 17 -18.32 2.73 -22.66
C ALA A 17 -19.65 2.46 -23.36
N LYS A 18 -19.63 1.59 -24.37
CA LYS A 18 -20.85 1.24 -25.09
C LYS A 18 -21.83 0.52 -24.16
N PHE A 19 -21.31 -0.40 -23.33
CA PHE A 19 -22.14 -1.15 -22.38
C PHE A 19 -22.83 -0.18 -21.42
N LYS A 20 -22.08 0.80 -20.90
CA LYS A 20 -22.65 1.77 -19.98
C LYS A 20 -23.73 2.59 -20.67
N THR A 21 -23.52 2.97 -21.92
CA THR A 21 -24.50 3.74 -22.64
C THR A 21 -25.80 2.95 -22.82
N GLU A 22 -25.66 1.64 -23.08
CA GLU A 22 -26.84 0.83 -23.36
C GLU A 22 -27.54 0.31 -22.11
N HIS A 23 -26.80 0.12 -21.02
CA HIS A 23 -27.35 -0.55 -19.85
C HIS A 23 -27.30 0.25 -18.54
N GLY A 24 -26.81 1.48 -18.58
CA GLY A 24 -26.79 2.33 -17.40
C GLY A 24 -25.52 2.19 -16.61
N THR A 25 -25.35 3.05 -15.61
CA THR A 25 -24.08 3.13 -14.93
C THR A 25 -24.23 3.06 -13.45
N GLU A 26 -24.95 2.11 -12.95
CA GLU A 26 -25.15 2.11 -11.54
C GLU A 26 -23.96 1.65 -10.76
N SER A 27 -23.05 0.97 -11.33
CA SER A 27 -21.87 0.58 -10.58
C SER A 27 -20.67 1.18 -11.26
N GLY A 28 -19.66 1.43 -10.56
CA GLY A 28 -18.50 2.08 -11.08
C GLY A 28 -17.61 1.24 -11.95
N SER A 29 -17.80 -0.05 -12.04
CA SER A 29 -16.88 -0.87 -12.80
C SER A 29 -17.59 -1.93 -13.62
N VAL A 30 -17.00 -2.26 -14.75
CA VAL A 30 -17.48 -3.31 -15.63
C VAL A 30 -16.32 -4.32 -15.75
N THR A 31 -16.61 -5.59 -15.52
CA THR A 31 -15.60 -6.62 -15.67
C THR A 31 -15.73 -7.24 -17.06
N ILE A 32 -14.65 -7.23 -17.84
CA ILE A 32 -14.64 -7.75 -19.18
C ILE A 32 -13.80 -9.02 -19.22
N ASP A 33 -14.39 -10.10 -19.71
CA ASP A 33 -13.70 -11.35 -19.86
C ASP A 33 -13.44 -11.55 -21.35
N ARG A 34 -12.20 -11.33 -21.80
CA ARG A 34 -11.87 -11.54 -23.19
C ARG A 34 -11.31 -12.91 -23.35
N GLU A 35 -12.03 -13.74 -24.10
CA GLU A 35 -11.51 -15.02 -24.43
C GLU A 35 -10.65 -14.86 -25.66
N ASN A 36 -9.49 -15.46 -25.65
CA ASN A 36 -8.63 -15.42 -26.80
C ASN A 36 -9.14 -16.44 -27.74
N VAL A 37 -9.99 -16.09 -28.60
CA VAL A 37 -10.51 -16.98 -29.58
C VAL A 37 -9.75 -16.77 -30.87
N THR A 38 -8.91 -17.73 -31.21
CA THR A 38 -8.23 -17.64 -32.48
C THR A 38 -9.06 -18.45 -33.44
N GLY A 39 -9.78 -17.80 -34.22
CA GLY A 39 -10.64 -18.46 -35.23
C GLY A 39 -12.10 -18.45 -34.80
N PRO A 40 -12.95 -19.09 -35.55
CA PRO A 40 -14.36 -19.09 -35.21
C PRO A 40 -14.62 -19.81 -33.90
N ALA A 41 -15.50 -19.27 -33.11
CA ALA A 41 -15.83 -19.87 -31.83
C ALA A 41 -16.39 -21.27 -32.07
N THR A 42 -15.84 -22.24 -31.36
CA THR A 42 -16.39 -23.56 -31.48
C THR A 42 -17.36 -23.69 -30.34
N ALA A 43 -18.60 -23.91 -30.69
CA ALA A 43 -19.66 -23.97 -29.70
C ALA A 43 -19.59 -25.21 -28.83
N PHE A 44 -18.61 -26.04 -29.06
CA PHE A 44 -18.61 -27.34 -28.41
C PHE A 44 -17.27 -27.68 -27.75
N ALA A 45 -16.59 -26.71 -27.23
CA ALA A 45 -15.35 -26.95 -26.50
C ALA A 45 -15.70 -27.78 -25.26
N THR A 46 -14.94 -28.81 -25.00
CA THR A 46 -15.14 -29.65 -23.83
C THR A 46 -14.39 -29.06 -22.67
N ASP A 47 -15.07 -28.80 -21.57
CA ASP A 47 -14.43 -28.30 -20.39
C ASP A 47 -13.70 -29.42 -19.66
N VAL A 48 -12.55 -29.11 -19.10
CA VAL A 48 -11.74 -30.03 -18.33
C VAL A 48 -11.51 -29.44 -16.94
N VAL A 49 -11.89 -30.21 -15.93
CA VAL A 49 -11.78 -29.75 -14.55
C VAL A 49 -10.89 -30.70 -13.79
N ASN A 50 -10.21 -30.20 -12.79
CA ASN A 50 -9.31 -31.05 -11.99
C ASN A 50 -10.11 -32.13 -11.27
N GLY A 51 -9.53 -33.28 -11.19
CA GLY A 51 -10.17 -34.45 -10.59
C GLY A 51 -10.82 -35.40 -11.59
N GLN A 52 -11.02 -34.99 -12.84
CA GLN A 52 -11.62 -35.86 -13.83
C GLN A 52 -10.68 -37.01 -14.18
N GLY A 53 -11.22 -38.07 -14.74
CA GLY A 53 -10.44 -39.26 -15.06
C GLY A 53 -9.68 -39.16 -16.37
N ILE A 54 -8.57 -39.87 -16.44
CA ILE A 54 -7.81 -40.04 -17.67
C ILE A 54 -7.53 -41.52 -17.86
N MET A 55 -7.41 -41.92 -19.11
CA MET A 55 -7.08 -43.31 -19.44
C MET A 55 -5.93 -43.31 -20.42
N PHE A 56 -5.17 -44.36 -20.41
CA PHE A 56 -3.98 -44.50 -21.25
C PHE A 56 -3.57 -45.97 -21.33
N GLY A 57 -2.74 -46.26 -22.29
CA GLY A 57 -2.21 -47.64 -22.42
C GLY A 57 -1.06 -47.85 -21.46
N SER A 58 -1.00 -49.07 -20.89
CA SER A 58 0.08 -49.40 -19.99
C SER A 58 0.38 -50.88 -20.18
N GLY A 59 1.45 -51.22 -20.87
CA GLY A 59 1.88 -52.63 -21.05
C GLY A 59 0.88 -53.53 -21.73
N GLY A 60 0.17 -53.04 -22.71
CA GLY A 60 -0.82 -53.84 -23.42
C GLY A 60 -2.22 -53.80 -22.80
N SER A 61 -2.38 -53.12 -21.70
CA SER A 61 -3.66 -52.96 -21.03
C SER A 61 -4.01 -51.48 -20.93
N LEU A 62 -5.25 -51.19 -20.57
CA LEU A 62 -5.64 -49.84 -20.27
C LEU A 62 -5.50 -49.57 -18.76
N ALA A 63 -5.07 -48.38 -18.44
CA ALA A 63 -4.98 -47.94 -17.05
C ALA A 63 -5.68 -46.60 -16.91
N GLU A 64 -6.08 -46.26 -15.70
CA GLU A 64 -6.75 -45.01 -15.41
C GLU A 64 -6.11 -44.31 -14.22
N CYS A 65 -6.02 -43.02 -14.33
CA CYS A 65 -5.63 -42.15 -13.22
C CYS A 65 -6.59 -40.96 -13.21
N SER A 66 -6.29 -39.95 -12.43
CA SER A 66 -7.12 -38.76 -12.36
C SER A 66 -6.26 -37.53 -12.62
N ILE A 67 -6.85 -36.48 -13.13
CA ILE A 67 -6.17 -35.22 -13.32
C ILE A 67 -5.95 -34.60 -11.95
N GLY A 68 -4.72 -34.16 -11.68
CA GLY A 68 -4.47 -33.38 -10.51
C GLY A 68 -4.81 -31.94 -10.80
N TRP A 69 -4.03 -31.31 -11.67
CA TRP A 69 -4.17 -29.89 -11.88
C TRP A 69 -3.99 -29.53 -13.35
N ASN A 70 -4.94 -28.75 -13.87
CA ASN A 70 -4.72 -28.07 -15.13
C ASN A 70 -3.63 -27.04 -14.90
N GLY A 71 -2.82 -26.78 -15.87
CA GLY A 71 -1.72 -25.86 -15.70
C GLY A 71 -1.06 -25.45 -17.00
N PHE A 72 0.18 -24.99 -16.87
CA PHE A 72 0.96 -24.48 -18.00
C PHE A 72 2.39 -25.01 -17.92
N ASN A 73 3.02 -25.18 -19.07
CA ASN A 73 4.45 -25.45 -19.09
C ASN A 73 5.24 -24.14 -18.95
N ALA A 74 6.54 -24.21 -19.03
CA ALA A 74 7.39 -23.03 -18.83
C ALA A 74 7.18 -21.96 -19.90
N GLN A 75 6.64 -22.33 -21.06
CA GLN A 75 6.36 -21.41 -22.14
C GLN A 75 4.92 -20.92 -22.14
N GLY A 76 4.14 -21.33 -21.16
CA GLY A 76 2.74 -20.88 -21.07
C GLY A 76 1.77 -21.72 -21.88
N GLU A 77 2.21 -22.84 -22.41
CA GLU A 77 1.31 -23.71 -23.15
C GLU A 77 0.51 -24.58 -22.19
N LYS A 78 -0.68 -24.99 -22.60
CA LYS A 78 -1.55 -25.78 -21.75
C LYS A 78 -0.92 -27.11 -21.36
N ALA A 79 -1.13 -27.52 -20.13
CA ALA A 79 -0.60 -28.77 -19.62
C ALA A 79 -1.54 -29.33 -18.55
N VAL A 80 -1.35 -30.58 -18.19
CA VAL A 80 -2.03 -31.20 -17.04
C VAL A 80 -0.96 -31.82 -16.16
N ILE A 81 -1.14 -31.74 -14.86
CA ILE A 81 -0.19 -32.26 -13.88
C ILE A 81 -0.91 -33.41 -13.14
N THR A 82 -0.26 -34.55 -13.07
CA THR A 82 -0.82 -35.71 -12.40
C THR A 82 0.29 -36.49 -11.69
N ALA A 83 0.04 -37.69 -11.22
CA ALA A 83 1.04 -38.45 -10.48
C ALA A 83 2.05 -39.08 -11.44
N GLY A 84 3.30 -39.11 -11.01
CA GLY A 84 4.37 -39.66 -11.85
C GLY A 84 4.21 -41.13 -12.16
N HIS A 85 3.74 -41.89 -11.18
CA HIS A 85 3.61 -43.34 -11.41
C HIS A 85 2.57 -43.66 -12.48
N CYS A 86 1.69 -42.71 -12.82
CA CYS A 86 0.73 -42.92 -13.90
C CYS A 86 1.43 -43.07 -15.24
N ALA A 87 2.57 -42.43 -15.39
CA ALA A 87 3.32 -42.51 -16.64
C ALA A 87 4.16 -43.76 -16.79
N ALA A 88 4.14 -44.64 -15.77
CA ALA A 88 4.84 -45.92 -15.82
C ALA A 88 6.29 -45.79 -16.23
N ASP A 89 7.01 -44.92 -15.52
CA ASP A 89 8.42 -44.62 -15.76
C ASP A 89 8.66 -44.16 -17.21
N GLY A 90 7.69 -43.50 -17.79
CA GLY A 90 7.85 -42.93 -19.12
C GLY A 90 7.38 -43.84 -20.26
N THR A 91 6.83 -45.00 -19.94
CA THR A 91 6.39 -45.89 -21.00
C THR A 91 4.98 -45.60 -21.47
N SER A 92 4.15 -44.96 -20.66
CA SER A 92 2.81 -44.56 -21.09
C SER A 92 2.93 -43.25 -21.85
N THR A 93 2.19 -43.10 -22.93
CA THR A 93 2.35 -41.93 -23.77
C THR A 93 1.04 -41.19 -24.01
N VAL A 94 0.12 -41.72 -24.76
CA VAL A 94 -1.07 -40.98 -25.17
C VAL A 94 -2.15 -41.11 -24.10
N THR A 95 -2.81 -39.98 -23.81
CA THR A 95 -3.87 -40.02 -22.79
C THR A 95 -5.16 -39.50 -23.37
N ALA A 96 -6.26 -39.94 -22.78
CA ALA A 96 -7.59 -39.46 -23.11
C ALA A 96 -8.37 -39.15 -21.86
N LEU A 97 -9.29 -38.20 -21.97
CA LEU A 97 -10.23 -37.95 -20.89
C LEU A 97 -11.26 -39.05 -20.89
N THR A 98 -11.68 -39.44 -19.73
CA THR A 98 -12.75 -40.41 -19.60
C THR A 98 -14.11 -39.71 -19.50
N ASP A 99 -15.18 -40.48 -19.73
CA ASP A 99 -16.53 -39.96 -19.61
C ASP A 99 -16.91 -39.92 -18.13
N SER A 100 -17.05 -38.73 -17.58
CA SER A 100 -17.31 -38.56 -16.15
C SER A 100 -18.64 -39.17 -15.72
N THR A 101 -19.61 -39.34 -16.64
CA THR A 101 -20.90 -39.93 -16.26
C THR A 101 -20.82 -41.45 -16.11
N LYS A 102 -19.69 -42.04 -16.49
CA LYS A 102 -19.53 -43.49 -16.43
C LYS A 102 -18.41 -43.94 -15.51
N GLU A 103 -17.88 -43.02 -14.71
CA GLU A 103 -16.81 -43.38 -13.81
C GLU A 103 -17.32 -44.08 -12.55
N PRO A 104 -16.48 -44.86 -11.89
CA PRO A 104 -16.90 -45.49 -10.64
C PRO A 104 -17.33 -44.49 -9.56
N ALA A 105 -16.80 -43.29 -9.58
CA ALA A 105 -17.21 -42.26 -8.62
C ALA A 105 -18.72 -42.02 -8.66
N VAL A 106 -19.36 -42.29 -9.78
CA VAL A 106 -20.81 -42.15 -9.91
C VAL A 106 -21.49 -43.44 -10.26
N GLY A 107 -20.84 -44.56 -9.95
CA GLY A 107 -21.48 -45.88 -10.08
C GLY A 107 -21.28 -46.56 -11.42
N GLY A 108 -20.47 -46.02 -12.29
CA GLY A 108 -20.24 -46.62 -13.60
C GLY A 108 -19.06 -47.55 -13.66
N PRO A 109 -18.83 -48.20 -14.78
CA PRO A 109 -17.71 -49.14 -14.90
C PRO A 109 -16.37 -48.51 -15.19
N GLY A 110 -16.34 -47.29 -15.74
CA GLY A 110 -15.09 -46.65 -16.12
C GLY A 110 -14.58 -47.08 -17.50
N PHE A 111 -13.44 -46.54 -17.86
CA PHE A 111 -12.73 -46.85 -19.10
C PHE A 111 -13.49 -46.46 -20.37
N ASP A 112 -14.26 -45.45 -20.34
CA ASP A 112 -14.92 -44.94 -21.55
C ASP A 112 -14.27 -43.61 -22.01
N UNK A 113 -13.68 -43.43 -23.02
CA UNK A 113 -13.10 -42.34 -23.48
C UNK A 113 -14.06 -41.35 -23.64
N HIS A 114 -13.67 -40.36 -23.66
CA HIS A 114 -14.45 -39.17 -24.00
C HIS A 114 -13.77 -38.39 -25.10
N ARG A 115 -12.61 -37.85 -24.85
CA ARG A 115 -11.87 -37.03 -25.79
C ARG A 115 -10.38 -37.27 -25.60
N LYS A 116 -9.61 -37.09 -26.67
CA LYS A 116 -8.16 -37.10 -26.53
C LYS A 116 -7.73 -35.99 -25.60
N LEU A 117 -6.78 -36.22 -24.73
CA LEU A 117 -6.29 -35.21 -23.82
C LEU A 117 -4.95 -34.66 -24.28
N GLY A 118 -3.92 -35.46 -24.31
CA GLY A 118 -2.57 -35.07 -24.67
C GLY A 118 -1.61 -36.20 -24.49
N THR A 119 -0.33 -35.91 -24.34
CA THR A 119 0.71 -36.93 -24.30
C THR A 119 1.56 -36.76 -23.06
N PHE A 120 1.89 -37.81 -22.34
CA PHE A 120 2.76 -37.70 -21.19
C PHE A 120 4.12 -37.13 -21.60
N GLY A 121 4.58 -36.26 -20.83
CA GLY A 121 5.92 -35.67 -20.90
C GLY A 121 6.77 -36.16 -19.76
N UNK A 122 7.40 -35.36 -18.94
CA UNK A 122 8.14 -35.62 -17.88
C UNK A 122 7.39 -36.34 -16.92
N SER A 123 8.11 -37.17 -16.49
CA SER A 123 7.58 -37.79 -15.29
C SER A 123 8.72 -38.14 -14.35
N GLN A 124 8.44 -38.12 -13.07
CA GLN A 124 9.39 -38.57 -12.08
C GLN A 124 8.63 -39.25 -10.97
N PHE A 125 8.93 -40.54 -10.75
CA PHE A 125 8.37 -41.31 -9.68
C PHE A 125 9.55 -41.80 -8.86
N GLY A 126 9.76 -41.19 -7.70
CA GLY A 126 10.96 -41.39 -6.91
C GLY A 126 11.99 -40.36 -7.22
N GLY A 127 13.23 -40.74 -7.28
CA GLY A 127 14.33 -39.84 -7.60
C GLY A 127 14.38 -39.45 -9.05
N PRO A 128 15.38 -38.67 -9.46
CA PRO A 128 15.51 -38.25 -10.85
C PRO A 128 15.58 -39.48 -11.77
N LYS A 129 14.94 -39.35 -12.91
CA LYS A 129 14.86 -40.42 -13.90
C LYS A 129 14.18 -41.68 -13.35
N ASN A 130 13.24 -41.47 -12.44
CA ASN A 130 12.45 -42.52 -11.83
C ASN A 130 13.34 -43.53 -11.10
N SER A 131 14.35 -43.04 -10.43
CA SER A 131 15.30 -43.90 -9.74
C SER A 131 14.83 -44.26 -8.34
N PRO A 132 15.18 -45.45 -7.86
CA PRO A 132 14.72 -45.87 -6.56
C PRO A 132 15.51 -45.25 -5.41
N ALA A 133 14.91 -45.23 -4.24
CA ALA A 133 15.58 -44.85 -3.02
C ALA A 133 16.57 -45.94 -2.63
N THR A 134 17.58 -45.55 -1.90
CA THR A 134 18.55 -46.48 -1.37
C THR A 134 18.71 -46.29 0.12
N ALA A 135 18.99 -47.36 0.82
CA ALA A 135 19.19 -47.27 2.25
C ALA A 135 20.64 -46.99 2.55
N PRO A 136 20.94 -46.07 3.45
CA PRO A 136 22.35 -45.88 3.83
C PRO A 136 22.83 -47.06 4.66
N PRO A 137 24.11 -47.28 4.79
CA PRO A 137 24.62 -48.38 5.60
C PRO A 137 24.06 -48.30 7.03
N GLY A 138 23.62 -49.45 7.54
CA GLY A 138 23.05 -49.49 8.88
C GLY A 138 21.71 -48.83 9.00
N TRP A 139 20.98 -48.73 7.92
CA TRP A 139 19.71 -47.99 7.90
C TRP A 139 18.74 -48.54 8.97
N ASN A 140 18.18 -47.59 9.72
CA ASN A 140 17.25 -47.94 10.79
C ASN A 140 15.81 -48.02 10.33
N GLN A 141 15.60 -48.07 9.04
CA GLN A 141 14.27 -48.14 8.42
C GLN A 141 13.43 -46.91 8.60
N ASP A 142 14.03 -45.79 8.93
CA ASP A 142 13.32 -44.54 9.01
C ASP A 142 13.24 -43.94 7.61
N PRO A 143 12.05 -43.79 7.00
CA PRO A 143 11.98 -43.23 5.65
C PRO A 143 12.61 -41.85 5.50
N ASN A 144 12.70 -41.08 6.59
CA ASN A 144 13.29 -39.77 6.50
C ASN A 144 14.81 -39.81 6.29
N THR A 145 15.41 -40.96 6.40
CA THR A 145 16.88 -41.06 6.27
C THR A 145 17.31 -41.82 5.02
N VAL A 146 16.41 -42.20 4.13
CA VAL A 146 16.84 -42.85 2.89
C VAL A 146 17.50 -41.83 1.98
N ASN A 147 18.25 -42.37 1.00
CA ASN A 147 18.85 -41.52 0.00
C ASN A 147 17.95 -41.44 -1.22
N ASN A 148 18.12 -40.40 -2.00
CA ASN A 148 17.40 -40.23 -3.27
C ASN A 148 15.90 -40.02 -3.10
N VAL A 149 15.56 -39.11 -2.18
CA VAL A 149 14.16 -38.74 -1.99
C VAL A 149 13.72 -37.87 -3.17
N GLY A 150 12.55 -38.15 -3.71
CA GLY A 150 12.06 -37.40 -4.85
C GLY A 150 10.57 -37.09 -4.73
N THR A 151 9.85 -37.36 -5.78
CA THR A 151 8.48 -36.92 -5.92
C THR A 151 7.66 -37.95 -6.69
N ASP A 152 6.43 -37.60 -6.98
CA ASP A 152 5.54 -38.47 -7.78
C ASP A 152 4.74 -37.52 -8.67
N VAL A 153 5.35 -37.08 -9.77
CA VAL A 153 4.72 -36.09 -10.64
C VAL A 153 4.93 -36.44 -12.10
N ALA A 154 3.92 -36.25 -12.90
CA ALA A 154 4.01 -36.34 -14.34
C ALA A 154 3.25 -35.18 -14.97
N VAL A 155 3.66 -34.80 -16.15
CA VAL A 155 2.95 -33.75 -16.89
C VAL A 155 2.39 -34.37 -18.17
N ILE A 156 1.31 -33.81 -18.64
CA ILE A 156 0.72 -34.15 -19.93
C ILE A 156 0.75 -32.90 -20.77
N ASP A 157 1.41 -33.01 -21.92
CA ASP A 157 1.62 -31.88 -22.82
C ASP A 157 0.82 -32.07 -24.09
N GLY A 158 0.90 -31.09 -25.00
CA GLY A 158 0.22 -31.20 -26.28
C GLY A 158 -1.27 -31.33 -26.12
N ILE A 159 -1.82 -30.54 -25.20
CA ILE A 159 -3.24 -30.65 -24.86
C ILE A 159 -4.10 -30.38 -26.08
N ASN A 160 -5.09 -31.23 -26.30
CA ASN A 160 -6.03 -31.07 -27.38
C ASN A 160 -6.63 -29.66 -27.41
N PRO A 161 -6.47 -28.93 -28.51
CA PRO A 161 -6.94 -27.55 -28.53
C PRO A 161 -8.45 -27.41 -28.42
N ASP A 162 -9.20 -28.48 -28.58
CA ASP A 162 -10.66 -28.43 -28.40
C ASP A 162 -11.06 -28.49 -26.93
N LEU A 163 -10.09 -28.56 -26.01
CA LEU A 163 -10.39 -28.65 -24.58
C LEU A 163 -10.22 -27.28 -23.93
N ASN A 164 -11.13 -26.99 -23.01
CA ASN A 164 -11.08 -25.75 -22.26
C ASN A 164 -10.77 -26.10 -20.81
N GLN A 165 -9.57 -25.83 -20.38
CA GLN A 165 -9.13 -26.19 -19.03
C GLN A 165 -9.56 -25.12 -18.04
N LEU A 166 -10.13 -25.52 -16.93
CA LEU A 166 -10.64 -24.59 -15.92
C LEU A 166 -9.86 -24.74 -14.61
N ALA A 167 -9.79 -23.68 -13.85
CA ALA A 167 -9.14 -23.66 -12.54
C ALA A 167 -10.15 -24.05 -11.48
N LYS A 168 -10.61 -25.28 -11.53
CA LYS A 168 -11.69 -25.73 -10.71
C LYS A 168 -11.53 -27.22 -10.45
N VAL A 169 -12.01 -27.71 -9.31
CA VAL A 169 -11.97 -29.15 -8.98
C VAL A 169 -13.39 -29.66 -8.96
N THR A 170 -13.64 -30.79 -9.61
CA THR A 170 -14.99 -31.34 -9.58
C THR A 170 -15.27 -32.04 -8.25
N ASP A 171 -16.46 -31.84 -7.72
CA ASP A 171 -16.85 -32.55 -6.52
C ASP A 171 -17.73 -33.75 -6.87
N TRP A 172 -17.81 -34.10 -8.15
CA TRP A 172 -18.51 -35.27 -8.67
C TRP A 172 -20.02 -35.26 -8.47
N THR A 173 -20.60 -34.11 -8.09
CA THR A 173 -22.06 -34.05 -7.94
C THR A 173 -22.75 -33.71 -9.25
N THR A 174 -22.01 -33.23 -10.25
CA THR A 174 -22.59 -32.94 -11.56
C THR A 174 -21.75 -33.56 -12.67
N PRO A 175 -21.71 -34.88 -12.74
CA PRO A 175 -20.78 -35.56 -13.66
C PRO A 175 -21.03 -35.24 -15.14
N ALA A 176 -22.26 -34.90 -15.53
CA ALA A 176 -22.53 -34.55 -16.91
C ALA A 176 -21.95 -33.17 -17.26
N SER A 177 -21.69 -32.34 -16.28
CA SER A 177 -21.09 -31.04 -16.50
C SER A 177 -20.21 -30.70 -15.29
N PRO A 178 -19.04 -31.32 -15.19
CA PRO A 178 -18.24 -31.22 -13.97
C PRO A 178 -17.86 -29.78 -13.57
N LYS A 179 -17.92 -28.84 -14.50
CA LYS A 179 -17.59 -27.45 -14.18
C LYS A 179 -18.65 -26.79 -13.30
N ASN A 180 -19.84 -27.41 -13.19
CA ASN A 180 -20.94 -26.75 -12.48
C ASN A 180 -20.90 -26.91 -10.97
N SER A 181 -19.94 -27.63 -10.43
CA SER A 181 -19.84 -27.78 -8.98
C SER A 181 -18.39 -27.94 -8.57
N GLY A 182 -18.13 -27.74 -7.32
CA GLY A 182 -16.78 -27.87 -6.78
C GLY A 182 -16.07 -26.54 -6.63
N PRO A 183 -14.96 -26.50 -5.90
CA PRO A 183 -14.30 -25.25 -5.59
C PRO A 183 -13.40 -24.75 -6.71
N LEU A 184 -13.21 -23.44 -6.72
CA LEU A 184 -12.19 -22.85 -7.57
C LEU A 184 -10.81 -23.12 -6.96
N VAL A 185 -9.79 -23.04 -7.78
CA VAL A 185 -8.40 -23.15 -7.32
C VAL A 185 -7.83 -21.74 -7.33
N THR A 186 -7.62 -21.17 -6.16
CA THR A 186 -7.19 -19.77 -6.09
C THR A 186 -5.77 -19.61 -5.61
N ASN A 187 -5.17 -20.66 -5.07
CA ASN A 187 -3.82 -20.56 -4.53
C ASN A 187 -3.18 -21.95 -4.49
N ILE A 188 -1.90 -21.99 -4.17
CA ILE A 188 -1.17 -23.23 -4.05
C ILE A 188 -0.29 -23.09 -2.81
N SER A 189 -0.18 -24.09 -2.00
CA SER A 189 0.70 -24.07 -0.85
C SER A 189 1.00 -25.48 -0.40
N GLU A 190 1.77 -25.63 0.66
CA GLU A 190 2.02 -26.91 1.24
C GLU A 190 0.84 -27.34 2.09
N ALA A 191 0.65 -28.64 2.24
CA ALA A 191 -0.36 -29.16 3.16
C ALA A 191 0.05 -28.81 4.58
N ILE A 192 -0.93 -28.44 5.40
CA ILE A 192 -0.65 -28.03 6.76
C ILE A 192 -1.22 -29.07 7.71
N PRO A 193 -0.42 -29.69 8.56
CA PRO A 193 -0.93 -30.69 9.50
C PRO A 193 -2.13 -30.18 10.28
N GLY A 194 -3.18 -30.97 10.36
CA GLY A 194 -4.42 -30.60 11.03
C GLY A 194 -5.44 -29.91 10.13
N ALA A 195 -5.03 -29.45 8.96
CA ALA A 195 -5.97 -28.72 8.09
C ALA A 195 -6.91 -29.70 7.38
N ASN A 196 -8.09 -29.21 7.05
CA ASN A 196 -9.05 -30.00 6.29
C ASN A 196 -8.62 -30.07 4.84
N ILE A 197 -8.75 -31.22 4.24
CA ILE A 197 -8.47 -31.43 2.83
C ILE A 197 -9.57 -32.22 2.20
N CYS A 198 -9.75 -32.05 0.90
CA CYS A 198 -10.62 -32.94 0.13
C CYS A 198 -9.86 -33.38 -1.11
N LYS A 199 -10.19 -34.53 -1.63
CA LYS A 199 -9.57 -35.02 -2.85
C LYS A 199 -10.63 -35.27 -3.89
N SER A 200 -10.25 -35.18 -5.14
CA SER A 200 -11.15 -35.49 -6.26
C SER A 200 -10.48 -36.50 -7.17
N GLY A 201 -11.15 -37.59 -7.44
CA GLY A 201 -10.63 -38.61 -8.32
C GLY A 201 -11.75 -39.43 -8.95
N ARG A 202 -11.41 -40.14 -10.01
CA ARG A 202 -12.39 -40.83 -10.82
C ARG A 202 -12.98 -42.06 -10.15
N THR A 203 -12.32 -42.60 -9.13
CA THR A 203 -12.78 -43.87 -8.54
C THR A 203 -13.69 -43.63 -7.35
N THR A 204 -13.27 -42.84 -6.36
CA THR A 204 -14.07 -42.61 -5.17
C THR A 204 -14.61 -41.18 -5.11
N GLY A 205 -14.38 -40.39 -6.15
CA GLY A 205 -15.00 -39.09 -6.26
C GLY A 205 -14.44 -38.07 -5.29
N TRP A 206 -15.35 -37.39 -4.62
CA TRP A 206 -14.97 -36.32 -3.70
C TRP A 206 -15.06 -36.83 -2.29
N THR A 207 -13.91 -36.93 -1.64
CA THR A 207 -13.87 -37.35 -0.23
C THR A 207 -13.01 -36.37 0.54
N CYS A 208 -13.27 -36.23 1.82
CA CYS A 208 -12.58 -35.25 2.63
C CYS A 208 -12.01 -35.87 3.90
N GLY A 209 -11.01 -35.23 4.48
CA GLY A 209 -10.37 -35.67 5.70
C GLY A 209 -9.47 -34.58 6.20
N THR A 210 -8.43 -34.95 6.95
CA THR A 210 -7.48 -33.98 7.50
C THR A 210 -6.06 -34.45 7.21
N VAL A 211 -5.15 -33.49 7.14
CA VAL A 211 -3.72 -33.78 6.99
C VAL A 211 -3.21 -34.29 8.34
N ALA A 212 -2.59 -35.47 8.36
CA ALA A 212 -2.01 -35.96 9.60
C ALA A 212 -0.63 -35.38 9.81
N GLU A 213 0.26 -35.52 8.85
CA GLU A 213 1.61 -34.99 8.99
C GLU A 213 2.31 -34.94 7.65
N LYS A 214 3.34 -34.07 7.56
CA LYS A 214 4.22 -34.08 6.41
C LYS A 214 5.07 -35.33 6.52
N ALA A 215 5.44 -35.93 5.39
CA ALA A 215 6.09 -37.20 5.41
C ALA A 215 6.92 -37.44 4.18
N ILE A 216 7.97 -38.27 4.34
CA ILE A 216 8.61 -38.92 3.24
C ILE A 216 8.08 -40.33 3.32
N PHE A 217 7.50 -40.83 2.23
CA PHE A 217 6.91 -42.18 2.26
C PHE A 217 7.50 -43.01 1.13
N LEU A 218 7.52 -44.30 1.33
CA LEU A 218 8.15 -45.23 0.42
C LEU A 218 7.06 -46.03 -0.30
N VAL A 219 7.16 -46.03 -1.62
CA VAL A 219 6.16 -46.69 -2.46
C VAL A 219 6.87 -47.68 -3.35
N GLY A 220 6.34 -48.87 -3.54
CA GLY A 220 6.90 -49.83 -4.47
C GLY A 220 6.94 -49.28 -5.87
N GLY A 221 8.05 -49.43 -6.55
CA GLY A 221 8.21 -48.92 -7.92
C GLY A 221 7.60 -49.88 -8.92
N ARG A 222 7.74 -49.50 -10.19
CA ARG A 222 7.13 -50.26 -11.28
C ARG A 222 7.58 -51.72 -11.27
N ASN A 223 8.80 -51.99 -10.89
CA ASN A 223 9.31 -53.38 -10.93
C ASN A 223 9.31 -54.05 -9.57
N PHE A 224 8.60 -53.51 -8.59
CA PHE A 224 8.71 -53.98 -7.21
C PHE A 224 8.32 -55.46 -7.09
N ALA A 225 7.38 -55.90 -7.90
CA ALA A 225 6.95 -57.29 -7.81
C ALA A 225 8.12 -58.27 -8.08
N ASN A 226 9.05 -57.86 -8.92
CA ASN A 226 10.19 -58.73 -9.23
C ASN A 226 11.48 -58.24 -8.61
N ASP A 227 11.53 -57.02 -8.06
CA ASP A 227 12.71 -56.45 -7.52
C ASP A 227 12.34 -55.69 -6.26
N PRO A 228 12.50 -56.31 -5.09
CA PRO A 228 12.09 -55.63 -3.84
C PRO A 228 12.91 -54.43 -3.50
N ASN A 229 13.99 -54.17 -4.22
CA ASN A 229 14.76 -52.97 -4.00
C ASN A 229 14.20 -51.78 -4.84
N ASP A 230 13.23 -52.05 -5.70
CA ASP A 230 12.64 -50.95 -6.48
C ASP A 230 11.58 -50.24 -5.63
N VAL A 231 12.05 -49.42 -4.71
CA VAL A 231 11.20 -48.65 -3.81
C VAL A 231 11.47 -47.19 -4.06
N ARG A 232 10.45 -46.40 -4.20
CA ARG A 232 10.58 -44.98 -4.52
C ARG A 232 10.26 -44.14 -3.30
N ALA A 233 11.06 -43.13 -3.05
CA ALA A 233 10.81 -42.24 -1.92
C ALA A 233 10.18 -40.97 -2.42
N VAL A 234 9.08 -40.58 -1.80
CA VAL A 234 8.26 -39.45 -2.24
C VAL A 234 8.08 -38.49 -1.08
N ARG A 235 8.22 -37.21 -1.36
CA ARG A 235 8.01 -36.20 -0.33
C ARG A 235 6.57 -35.72 -0.42
N GLY A 236 5.86 -35.75 0.68
CA GLY A 236 4.47 -35.34 0.69
C GLY A 236 3.88 -35.31 2.08
N PHE A 237 2.68 -35.86 2.22
CA PHE A 237 1.97 -35.80 3.49
C PHE A 237 1.00 -37.01 3.57
N SER A 238 0.52 -37.25 4.78
CA SER A 238 -0.39 -38.36 5.03
C SER A 238 -1.72 -37.87 5.56
N SER A 239 -2.73 -38.71 5.37
CA SER A 239 -4.03 -38.46 5.99
C SER A 239 -4.55 -39.85 6.46
N LYS A 240 -5.08 -39.87 7.68
CA LYS A 240 -5.57 -41.12 8.22
C LYS A 240 -7.06 -41.33 7.97
N ASP A 241 -7.75 -40.28 7.57
CA ASP A 241 -9.19 -40.37 7.37
C ASP A 241 -9.64 -40.01 5.94
N LEU A 242 -8.74 -39.64 5.06
CA LEU A 242 -9.11 -39.42 3.67
C LEU A 242 -9.30 -40.79 3.00
N VAL A 243 -10.24 -40.88 2.07
CA VAL A 243 -10.50 -42.11 1.36
C VAL A 243 -10.07 -41.97 -0.09
N ALA A 244 -9.24 -42.86 -0.57
CA ALA A 244 -8.85 -42.91 -1.98
C ALA A 244 -8.61 -44.39 -2.34
N LYS A 245 -8.84 -44.72 -3.60
CA LYS A 245 -8.61 -46.05 -4.08
C LYS A 245 -7.93 -46.02 -5.44
N GLU A 246 -7.57 -47.20 -5.94
CA GLU A 246 -6.91 -47.34 -7.21
C GLU A 246 -7.68 -46.59 -8.28
N GLY A 247 -7.00 -45.78 -9.08
CA GLY A 247 -7.63 -44.95 -10.09
C GLY A 247 -7.76 -43.49 -9.65
N ASP A 248 -7.77 -43.25 -8.33
CA ASP A 248 -7.76 -41.87 -7.83
C ASP A 248 -6.36 -41.27 -7.94
N SER A 249 -5.35 -42.05 -8.26
CA SER A 249 -3.98 -41.61 -8.38
C SER A 249 -3.87 -40.37 -9.24
N GLY A 250 -3.10 -39.39 -8.78
CA GLY A 250 -2.93 -38.14 -9.47
C GLY A 250 -4.02 -37.13 -9.17
N GLY A 251 -5.13 -37.57 -8.59
CA GLY A 251 -6.26 -36.67 -8.36
C GLY A 251 -5.91 -35.53 -7.41
N ALA A 252 -6.61 -34.43 -7.59
CA ALA A 252 -6.32 -33.19 -6.86
C ALA A 252 -6.61 -33.31 -5.37
N ILE A 253 -5.72 -32.79 -4.54
CA ILE A 253 -5.97 -32.65 -3.12
C ILE A 253 -5.96 -31.12 -2.83
N ILE A 254 -7.08 -30.66 -2.30
CA ILE A 254 -7.30 -29.23 -2.11
C ILE A 254 -7.72 -28.96 -0.67
N SER A 255 -7.27 -27.83 -0.12
CA SER A 255 -7.66 -27.40 1.21
C SER A 255 -8.40 -26.09 1.00
N GLY A 256 -9.73 -26.11 1.12
CA GLY A 256 -10.54 -24.95 0.75
C GLY A 256 -10.42 -24.66 -0.73
N THR A 257 -9.77 -23.57 -1.11
CA THR A 257 -9.51 -23.27 -2.51
C THR A 257 -8.01 -23.31 -2.84
N THR A 258 -7.22 -23.89 -1.93
CA THR A 258 -5.76 -23.94 -2.09
C THR A 258 -5.32 -25.32 -2.50
N ALA A 259 -4.64 -25.43 -3.62
CA ALA A 259 -4.10 -26.69 -4.12
C ALA A 259 -2.91 -27.10 -3.27
N VAL A 260 -2.92 -28.31 -2.73
CA VAL A 260 -1.84 -28.75 -1.85
C VAL A 260 -1.17 -30.05 -2.29
N GLY A 261 -1.78 -30.83 -3.12
CA GLY A 261 -1.15 -32.10 -3.48
C GLY A 261 -1.93 -32.91 -4.52
N MET A 262 -1.47 -34.15 -4.70
CA MET A 262 -2.13 -35.10 -5.58
C MET A 262 -2.08 -36.45 -4.88
N ILE A 263 -3.06 -37.33 -5.14
CA ILE A 263 -3.08 -38.63 -4.57
C ILE A 263 -1.91 -39.46 -5.13
N SER A 264 -1.14 -40.07 -4.26
CA SER A 264 -0.01 -40.89 -4.64
C SER A 264 -0.21 -42.35 -4.26
N ALA A 265 -0.49 -42.67 -3.01
CA ALA A 265 -0.47 -44.06 -2.57
C ALA A 265 -1.35 -44.28 -1.35
N GLY A 266 -1.64 -45.50 -1.05
CA GLY A 266 -2.37 -45.87 0.15
C GLY A 266 -1.69 -47.00 0.91
N GLY A 267 -1.82 -46.98 2.20
CA GLY A 267 -1.29 -48.03 3.05
C GLY A 267 -2.33 -49.06 3.41
N LYS A 268 -1.88 -50.21 3.86
CA LYS A 268 -2.81 -51.29 4.25
C LYS A 268 -3.66 -50.87 5.44
N ASP A 269 -3.20 -49.93 6.24
CA ASP A 269 -3.95 -49.48 7.41
C ASP A 269 -4.95 -48.38 7.03
N GLY A 270 -5.12 -48.09 5.76
CA GLY A 270 -6.05 -47.09 5.35
C GLY A 270 -5.48 -45.69 5.22
N THR A 271 -4.21 -45.48 5.61
CA THR A 271 -3.59 -44.16 5.45
C THR A 271 -3.46 -43.83 3.97
N VAL A 272 -3.77 -42.61 3.60
CA VAL A 272 -3.63 -42.15 2.23
C VAL A 272 -2.46 -41.13 2.21
N TYR A 273 -1.62 -41.25 1.19
CA TYR A 273 -0.48 -40.39 1.04
C TYR A 273 -0.67 -39.51 -0.20
N GLY A 274 -0.42 -38.21 -0.01
CA GLY A 274 -0.43 -37.24 -1.10
C GLY A 274 0.98 -36.74 -1.38
N VAL A 275 1.30 -36.54 -2.64
CA VAL A 275 2.57 -35.94 -2.98
C VAL A 275 2.42 -34.41 -2.75
N SER A 276 3.47 -33.75 -2.22
CA SER A 276 3.44 -32.32 -2.03
C SER A 276 3.46 -31.63 -3.39
N LEU A 277 2.47 -30.82 -3.67
CA LEU A 277 2.39 -30.16 -4.98
C LEU A 277 3.50 -29.14 -5.15
N THR A 278 3.77 -28.33 -4.11
CA THR A 278 4.80 -27.31 -4.23
C THR A 278 6.17 -27.95 -4.45
N ASP A 279 6.44 -29.07 -3.79
CA ASP A 279 7.70 -29.77 -3.99
C ASP A 279 7.71 -30.41 -5.38
N ALA A 280 6.61 -31.02 -5.78
CA ALA A 280 6.54 -31.71 -7.06
C ALA A 280 6.84 -30.78 -8.21
N LEU A 281 6.30 -29.57 -8.16
CA LEU A 281 6.51 -28.63 -9.25
C LEU A 281 7.98 -28.22 -9.41
N LYS A 282 8.76 -28.29 -8.33
CA LYS A 282 10.18 -27.96 -8.43
C LYS A 282 10.93 -28.97 -9.29
N HIS A 283 10.38 -30.14 -9.51
CA HIS A 283 11.02 -31.17 -10.32
C HIS A 283 10.58 -31.10 -11.78
N THR A 284 9.69 -30.16 -12.14
CA THR A 284 9.10 -30.17 -13.47
C THR A 284 9.63 -29.15 -14.43
N ASP A 285 10.67 -28.47 -14.17
CA ASP A 285 11.23 -27.54 -15.14
C ASP A 285 10.23 -26.42 -15.53
N GLY A 286 9.58 -25.86 -14.58
CA GLY A 286 8.79 -24.64 -14.81
C GLY A 286 7.30 -24.81 -15.02
N TYR A 287 6.74 -25.95 -14.74
CA TYR A 287 5.29 -26.10 -14.85
C TYR A 287 4.61 -25.42 -13.66
N THR A 288 3.43 -24.85 -13.94
CA THR A 288 2.66 -24.14 -12.91
C THR A 288 1.20 -24.52 -13.01
N VAL A 289 0.47 -24.30 -11.93
CA VAL A 289 -0.96 -24.67 -11.83
C VAL A 289 -1.82 -23.51 -12.34
N LYS A 290 -2.90 -23.84 -13.03
CA LYS A 290 -3.86 -22.84 -13.47
C LYS A 290 -4.67 -22.37 -12.26
N LEU A 291 -4.70 -21.06 -12.02
CA LEU A 291 -5.38 -20.48 -10.88
C LEU A 291 -6.50 -19.56 -11.34
N ALA A 292 -7.58 -19.51 -10.56
CA ALA A 292 -8.69 -18.61 -10.79
C ALA A 292 -8.40 -17.32 -10.04
N LEU A 293 -7.96 -16.31 -10.76
CA LEU A 293 -7.66 -15.03 -10.13
C LEU A 293 -8.90 -14.15 -10.12
N SER A 294 -9.14 -13.47 -9.00
CA SER A 294 -10.24 -12.51 -8.92
C SER A 294 -9.92 -11.29 -9.74
N ALA A 295 -10.93 -10.72 -10.39
CA ALA A 295 -10.73 -9.48 -11.14
C ALA A 295 -10.42 -8.34 -10.17
N PRO A 296 -9.54 -7.40 -10.54
CA PRO A 296 -9.24 -6.28 -9.66
C PRO A 296 -10.46 -5.38 -9.44
N ARG A 297 -10.42 -4.67 -8.35
CA ARG A 297 -11.44 -3.65 -8.09
C ARG A 297 -10.75 -2.31 -7.88
N UNK A 298 -11.09 -1.28 -8.36
CA UNK A 298 -10.67 -0.09 -8.15
C UNK A 298 -11.28 0.32 -6.95
N THR A 299 -10.68 0.97 -6.13
CA THR A 299 -11.25 1.55 -4.91
C THR A 299 -11.22 3.07 -4.91
N THR A 300 -10.48 3.68 -5.80
CA THR A 300 -10.47 5.13 -5.93
C THR A 300 -11.76 5.56 -6.60
N THR A 301 -12.61 6.31 -5.90
CA THR A 301 -13.87 6.75 -6.46
C THR A 301 -13.98 8.27 -6.51
N ALA A 302 -13.28 8.99 -5.64
CA ALA A 302 -13.30 10.45 -5.64
C ALA A 302 -12.29 10.99 -6.65
N PRO A 303 -12.45 12.22 -7.12
CA PRO A 303 -11.43 12.79 -7.99
C PRO A 303 -10.06 12.81 -7.34
N VAL A 304 -9.04 12.69 -8.16
CA VAL A 304 -7.66 12.64 -7.68
C VAL A 304 -6.87 13.78 -8.28
N PHE A 305 -5.69 14.04 -7.72
CA PHE A 305 -4.77 15.03 -8.27
C PHE A 305 -3.73 14.33 -9.15
N ARG A 306 -3.07 15.10 -9.99
CA ARG A 306 -2.04 14.58 -10.88
C ARG A 306 -1.01 13.80 -10.10
N SER A 307 -0.62 12.66 -10.64
CA SER A 307 0.49 11.84 -10.10
C SER A 307 0.25 11.34 -8.68
N THR A 308 -0.98 11.36 -8.22
CA THR A 308 -1.30 10.76 -6.92
C THR A 308 -1.81 9.35 -7.13
N ASP A 309 -2.00 8.62 -6.05
CA ASP A 309 -2.29 7.20 -6.15
C ASP A 309 -3.71 6.90 -6.59
N VAL A 310 -3.82 5.96 -7.51
CA VAL A 310 -5.07 5.30 -7.85
C VAL A 310 -4.96 3.90 -7.28
N THR A 311 -5.89 3.52 -6.45
CA THR A 311 -5.76 2.29 -5.66
C THR A 311 -6.83 1.28 -5.98
N GLY A 312 -6.55 0.05 -5.66
CA GLY A 312 -7.52 -1.01 -5.81
C GLY A 312 -7.15 -2.23 -4.99
N THR A 313 -7.91 -3.30 -5.18
CA THR A 313 -7.68 -4.55 -4.48
C THR A 313 -7.84 -5.72 -5.42
N VAL A 314 -7.28 -6.87 -5.03
CA VAL A 314 -7.53 -8.16 -5.67
C VAL A 314 -7.82 -9.13 -4.52
N ALA A 315 -8.99 -9.74 -4.55
CA ALA A 315 -9.39 -10.66 -3.49
C ALA A 315 -8.61 -11.97 -3.59
N ASN A 316 -8.17 -12.48 -2.46
CA ASN A 316 -7.50 -13.78 -2.38
C ASN A 316 -6.34 -13.95 -3.36
N ALA A 317 -5.57 -12.92 -3.55
CA ALA A 317 -4.49 -12.97 -4.52
C ALA A 317 -3.35 -13.85 -4.03
N PRO A 318 -2.91 -14.81 -4.83
CA PRO A 318 -1.73 -15.57 -4.43
C PRO A 318 -0.47 -14.71 -4.43
N ALA A 319 0.53 -15.13 -3.67
CA ALA A 319 1.79 -14.38 -3.62
C ALA A 319 2.37 -14.22 -5.02
N GLY A 320 2.91 -13.05 -5.30
CA GLY A 320 3.48 -12.78 -6.61
C GLY A 320 2.49 -12.23 -7.62
N THR A 321 1.25 -12.02 -7.24
CA THR A 321 0.26 -11.46 -8.16
C THR A 321 0.57 -10.00 -8.45
N LYS A 322 0.39 -9.61 -9.71
CA LYS A 322 0.52 -8.21 -10.13
C LYS A 322 -0.75 -7.81 -10.85
N VAL A 323 -0.98 -6.51 -10.94
CA VAL A 323 -2.12 -5.99 -11.70
C VAL A 323 -1.57 -5.13 -12.82
N SER A 324 -1.97 -5.48 -14.04
CA SER A 324 -1.62 -4.69 -15.20
C SER A 324 -2.69 -3.61 -15.32
N VAL A 325 -2.32 -2.34 -15.11
CA VAL A 325 -3.26 -1.23 -15.08
C VAL A 325 -2.93 -0.29 -16.22
N THR A 326 -3.91 0.02 -17.05
CA THR A 326 -3.73 0.94 -18.16
C THR A 326 -4.58 2.17 -17.93
N ILE A 327 -3.95 3.35 -17.95
CA ILE A 327 -4.63 4.63 -17.86
C ILE A 327 -4.01 5.53 -18.92
N ASP A 328 -4.84 6.13 -19.73
CA ASP A 328 -4.41 7.07 -20.78
C ASP A 328 -3.32 6.44 -21.66
N GLY A 329 -3.50 5.17 -22.00
CA GLY A 329 -2.56 4.46 -22.88
C GLY A 329 -1.26 4.00 -22.22
N GLN A 330 -1.06 4.27 -20.93
CA GLN A 330 0.15 3.86 -20.24
C GLN A 330 -0.17 2.68 -19.34
N THR A 331 0.59 1.62 -19.49
CA THR A 331 0.39 0.41 -18.69
C THR A 331 1.45 0.31 -17.61
N THR A 332 1.02 0.06 -16.39
CA THR A 332 1.90 -0.14 -15.25
C THR A 332 1.57 -1.49 -14.63
N ASN A 333 2.59 -2.24 -14.23
CA ASN A 333 2.37 -3.50 -13.53
C ASN A 333 2.56 -3.24 -12.05
N ALA A 334 1.48 -3.24 -11.32
CA ALA A 334 1.49 -2.94 -9.89
C ALA A 334 1.59 -4.23 -9.11
N VAL A 335 2.40 -4.23 -8.06
CA VAL A 335 2.54 -5.39 -7.20
C VAL A 335 1.35 -5.41 -6.23
N VAL A 336 0.76 -6.58 -6.02
CA VAL A 336 -0.31 -6.71 -5.04
C VAL A 336 0.32 -7.02 -3.70
N GLY A 337 0.01 -6.22 -2.69
CA GLY A 337 0.55 -6.43 -1.35
C GLY A 337 -0.10 -7.59 -0.64
N THR A 338 0.43 -7.92 0.51
CA THR A 338 -0.10 -9.05 1.29
C THR A 338 -1.52 -8.78 1.76
N ASP A 339 -1.94 -7.52 1.82
CA ASP A 339 -3.31 -7.18 2.17
C ASP A 339 -4.22 -7.13 0.95
N GLY A 340 -3.72 -7.49 -0.21
CA GLY A 340 -4.53 -7.50 -1.42
C GLY A 340 -4.63 -6.17 -2.14
N THR A 341 -3.90 -5.13 -1.71
CA THR A 341 -4.03 -3.80 -2.31
C THR A 341 -2.96 -3.55 -3.38
N TRP A 342 -3.28 -2.68 -4.31
CA TRP A 342 -2.34 -2.24 -5.34
C TRP A 342 -2.56 -0.77 -5.60
N SER A 343 -1.54 -0.11 -6.16
CA SER A 343 -1.68 1.29 -6.52
C SER A 343 -0.81 1.64 -7.71
N VAL A 344 -1.28 2.60 -8.49
CA VAL A 344 -0.51 3.17 -9.60
C VAL A 344 -0.71 4.66 -9.54
N LYS A 345 0.09 5.42 -10.28
CA LYS A 345 0.00 6.88 -10.26
C LYS A 345 -0.99 7.36 -11.32
N ALA A 346 -1.77 8.39 -10.97
CA ALA A 346 -2.68 9.03 -11.90
C ALA A 346 -1.89 9.80 -12.96
N PRO A 347 -2.45 10.01 -14.14
CA PRO A 347 -1.75 10.77 -15.18
C PRO A 347 -1.45 12.20 -14.78
N UNK A 348 -0.77 12.62 -15.39
CA UNK A 348 -0.42 13.86 -15.24
C UNK A 348 -1.24 14.79 -15.91
N LYS A 349 -2.15 14.42 -16.69
CA LYS A 349 -3.08 15.29 -17.42
C LYS A 349 -4.37 15.42 -16.65
N PHE A 350 -5.04 16.50 -16.83
CA PHE A 350 -6.36 16.71 -16.22
C PHE A 350 -7.42 16.09 -17.14
N GLY A 351 -8.51 15.64 -16.55
CA GLY A 351 -9.61 15.08 -17.31
C GLY A 351 -10.08 13.76 -16.72
N THR A 352 -10.98 13.12 -17.45
CA THR A 352 -11.52 11.83 -17.05
C THR A 352 -10.86 10.75 -17.89
N PHE A 353 -10.38 9.71 -17.25
CA PHE A 353 -9.66 8.63 -17.90
C PHE A 353 -10.24 7.30 -17.52
N ALA A 354 -10.30 6.39 -18.49
CA ALA A 354 -10.65 5.00 -18.20
C ALA A 354 -9.46 4.33 -17.53
N VAL A 355 -9.77 3.42 -16.61
CA VAL A 355 -8.75 2.61 -15.93
C VAL A 355 -9.12 1.17 -16.23
N THR A 356 -8.26 0.46 -16.95
CA THR A 356 -8.48 -0.97 -17.15
C THR A 356 -7.44 -1.73 -16.36
N ALA A 357 -7.86 -2.80 -15.72
CA ALA A 357 -6.98 -3.55 -14.83
C ALA A 357 -7.23 -5.03 -14.95
N GLN A 358 -6.17 -5.81 -14.94
CA GLN A 358 -6.26 -7.26 -15.01
C GLN A 358 -5.21 -7.85 -14.08
N ALA A 359 -5.61 -8.79 -13.22
CA ALA A 359 -4.67 -9.45 -12.34
C ALA A 359 -3.92 -10.52 -13.13
N LYS A 360 -2.65 -10.70 -12.83
CA LYS A 360 -1.80 -11.68 -13.48
C LYS A 360 -0.92 -12.36 -12.44
N ASN A 361 -0.71 -13.66 -12.62
CA ASN A 361 0.19 -14.41 -11.78
C ASN A 361 0.77 -15.51 -12.68
N GLY A 362 2.02 -15.37 -13.09
CA GLY A 362 2.58 -16.26 -14.10
C GLY A 362 1.77 -16.15 -15.37
N TYR A 363 1.28 -17.28 -15.88
CA TYR A 363 0.45 -17.29 -17.06
C TYR A 363 -1.04 -17.18 -16.74
N ASN A 364 -1.37 -17.06 -15.46
CA ASN A 364 -2.77 -16.90 -15.04
C ASN A 364 -3.20 -15.46 -15.18
N THR A 365 -4.39 -15.24 -15.70
CA THR A 365 -4.96 -13.91 -15.83
C THR A 365 -6.41 -13.91 -15.35
N SER A 366 -6.82 -12.80 -14.79
CA SER A 366 -8.20 -12.64 -14.38
C SER A 366 -9.01 -12.00 -15.50
N LYS A 367 -10.30 -11.86 -15.30
CA LYS A 367 -11.10 -10.98 -16.14
C LYS A 367 -10.61 -9.56 -15.98
N THR A 368 -10.84 -8.74 -16.99
CA THR A 368 -10.44 -7.34 -16.98
C THR A 368 -11.54 -6.49 -16.34
N THR A 369 -11.15 -5.56 -15.50
CA THR A 369 -12.09 -4.60 -14.92
C THR A 369 -11.86 -3.24 -15.53
N THR A 370 -12.92 -2.51 -15.82
CA THR A 370 -12.83 -1.16 -16.33
C THR A 370 -13.57 -0.22 -15.37
N ALA A 371 -12.94 0.90 -15.06
CA ALA A 371 -13.51 1.93 -14.21
C ALA A 371 -13.03 3.27 -14.76
N SER A 372 -13.38 4.36 -14.13
CA SER A 372 -12.87 5.66 -14.55
C SER A 372 -12.43 6.47 -13.35
N ILE A 373 -11.49 7.38 -13.61
CA ILE A 373 -11.05 8.34 -12.61
C ILE A 373 -11.12 9.73 -13.20
N GLU A 374 -11.26 10.71 -12.34
CA GLU A 374 -11.21 12.10 -12.77
C GLU A 374 -9.97 12.72 -12.12
N VAL A 375 -9.11 13.33 -12.95
CA VAL A 375 -7.91 14.01 -12.45
C VAL A 375 -8.21 15.49 -12.49
N ILE A 376 -8.17 16.15 -11.34
CA ILE A 376 -8.55 17.55 -11.22
C ILE A 376 -7.39 18.37 -10.70
N LYS A 377 -7.51 19.70 -10.88
CA LYS A 377 -6.51 20.62 -10.37
C LYS A 377 -6.66 20.76 -8.87
N GLN A 378 -5.54 20.90 -8.18
CA GLN A 378 -5.57 21.28 -6.79
C GLN A 378 -5.83 22.76 -6.69
N THR A 379 -6.44 23.23 -5.61
CA THR A 379 -6.69 24.63 -5.37
C THR A 379 -5.59 25.17 -4.45
N LEU A 380 -5.00 26.29 -4.83
CA LEU A 380 -3.96 26.89 -4.00
C LEU A 380 -4.57 27.40 -2.71
N THR A 381 -3.80 27.33 -1.64
CA THR A 381 -4.26 27.88 -0.37
C THR A 381 -4.18 29.40 -0.43
N THR A 382 -4.95 30.07 0.43
CA THR A 382 -4.92 31.52 0.48
C THR A 382 -3.54 31.99 0.89
N PRO A 383 -2.93 32.93 0.17
CA PRO A 383 -1.62 33.42 0.58
C PRO A 383 -1.75 34.28 1.83
N THR A 384 -0.62 34.62 2.46
CA THR A 384 -0.66 35.52 3.59
C THR A 384 0.01 36.80 3.21
N ILE A 385 -0.43 37.94 3.83
CA ILE A 385 0.24 39.20 3.76
C ILE A 385 0.80 39.41 5.15
N ALA A 386 2.13 39.42 5.27
CA ALA A 386 2.75 39.44 6.60
C ALA A 386 3.10 40.85 7.05
N ALA A 387 3.56 41.68 6.14
CA ALA A 387 3.93 43.02 6.50
C ALA A 387 3.44 44.00 5.44
N PRO A 388 2.81 45.07 5.81
CA PRO A 388 2.52 45.48 7.21
C PRO A 388 1.53 44.48 7.85
N ALA A 389 1.62 44.35 9.16
CA ALA A 389 0.80 43.38 9.87
C ALA A 389 -0.69 43.70 9.73
N PRO A 390 -1.55 42.70 9.70
CA PRO A 390 -3.00 42.94 9.58
C PRO A 390 -3.50 43.80 10.71
N ASP A 391 -4.28 44.84 10.38
CA ASP A 391 -4.83 45.80 11.31
C ASP A 391 -3.75 46.49 12.10
N GLY A 392 -2.54 46.49 11.60
CA GLY A 392 -1.41 47.10 12.25
C GLY A 392 -1.23 48.54 11.84
N ALA A 393 -0.30 49.20 12.51
CA ALA A 393 0.08 50.57 12.16
C ALA A 393 1.59 50.67 12.11
N VAL A 394 2.10 51.35 11.12
CA VAL A 394 3.53 51.57 11.00
C VAL A 394 3.80 53.09 10.95
N ALA A 395 4.95 53.51 11.46
CA ALA A 395 5.24 54.89 11.59
C ALA A 395 6.18 55.44 10.52
N THR A 396 6.39 54.67 9.47
CA THR A 396 7.22 55.09 8.35
C THR A 396 6.49 54.77 7.06
N PRO A 397 6.75 55.49 5.98
CA PRO A 397 6.11 55.13 4.72
C PRO A 397 6.39 53.69 4.31
N VAL A 398 5.40 53.05 3.70
CA VAL A 398 5.54 51.65 3.33
C VAL A 398 6.12 51.59 1.92
N THR A 399 7.26 50.95 1.78
CA THR A 399 7.92 50.75 0.50
C THR A 399 7.92 49.33 0.03
N VAL A 400 7.53 48.39 0.89
CA VAL A 400 7.51 47.00 0.53
C VAL A 400 6.37 46.28 1.25
N ILE A 401 5.74 45.37 0.58
CA ILE A 401 4.72 44.52 1.16
C ILE A 401 5.25 43.11 1.05
N THR A 402 5.14 42.30 2.11
CA THR A 402 5.69 40.97 2.12
C THR A 402 4.65 39.96 2.59
N GLY A 403 4.89 38.71 2.29
CA GLY A 403 4.02 37.64 2.74
C GLY A 403 4.57 36.28 2.38
N ALA A 404 3.69 35.31 2.39
CA ALA A 404 4.06 33.93 2.11
C ALA A 404 3.06 33.31 1.14
N GLY A 405 3.51 32.25 0.46
CA GLY A 405 2.69 31.55 -0.49
C GLY A 405 3.38 30.29 -0.95
N LYS A 406 2.86 29.71 -2.03
CA LYS A 406 3.44 28.49 -2.56
C LYS A 406 4.62 28.85 -3.47
N ALA A 407 5.74 28.18 -3.29
CA ALA A 407 6.93 28.47 -4.09
C ALA A 407 6.60 28.44 -5.59
N GLY A 408 7.02 29.44 -6.31
CA GLY A 408 6.79 29.54 -7.74
C GLY A 408 5.47 30.17 -8.15
N ALA A 409 4.53 30.36 -7.23
CA ALA A 409 3.25 30.96 -7.57
C ALA A 409 3.40 32.44 -7.83
N THR A 410 2.47 33.02 -8.56
CA THR A 410 2.40 34.46 -8.77
C THR A 410 1.41 35.05 -7.78
N ILE A 411 1.81 36.10 -7.09
CA ILE A 411 0.94 36.86 -6.19
C ILE A 411 0.40 38.03 -6.98
N GLU A 412 -0.92 38.18 -6.97
CA GLU A 412 -1.54 39.35 -7.62
C GLU A 412 -2.10 40.24 -6.51
N LEU A 413 -1.63 41.46 -6.43
CA LEU A 413 -2.11 42.42 -5.44
C LEU A 413 -3.15 43.31 -6.08
N THR A 414 -4.20 43.61 -5.32
CA THR A 414 -5.23 44.55 -5.76
C THR A 414 -5.62 45.40 -4.56
N GLY A 415 -6.45 46.41 -4.81
CA GLY A 415 -6.85 47.37 -3.78
C GLY A 415 -6.03 48.60 -3.88
N ASP A 416 -5.52 49.09 -2.75
CA ASP A 416 -4.75 50.34 -2.75
C ASP A 416 -3.35 50.13 -3.36
N VAL A 417 -2.91 48.93 -3.55
CA VAL A 417 -1.68 48.59 -4.25
C VAL A 417 -2.02 47.56 -5.29
N THR A 418 -1.54 47.73 -6.51
CA THR A 418 -1.79 46.72 -7.56
C THR A 418 -0.46 46.32 -8.19
N GLY A 419 -0.36 45.09 -8.57
CA GLY A 419 0.82 44.54 -9.23
C GLY A 419 0.98 43.08 -8.98
N THR A 420 2.08 42.51 -9.45
CA THR A 420 2.34 41.08 -9.30
C THR A 420 3.77 40.84 -8.83
N THR A 421 3.98 39.74 -8.17
CA THR A 421 5.32 39.31 -7.79
C THR A 421 5.31 37.80 -7.70
N LYS A 422 6.47 37.17 -7.62
CA LYS A 422 6.59 35.73 -7.54
C LYS A 422 7.01 35.29 -6.17
N VAL A 423 6.49 34.14 -5.74
CA VAL A 423 6.88 33.56 -4.47
C VAL A 423 8.19 32.80 -4.69
N GLY A 424 9.14 33.05 -3.81
CA GLY A 424 10.45 32.41 -3.92
C GLY A 424 10.47 30.99 -3.40
N GLU A 425 11.63 30.36 -3.53
CA GLU A 425 11.81 29.00 -3.07
C GLU A 425 11.63 28.87 -1.57
N ASP A 426 11.87 29.97 -0.83
CA ASP A 426 11.68 29.95 0.62
C ASP A 426 10.21 30.17 1.00
N ARG A 427 9.32 30.22 -0.01
CA ARG A 427 7.88 30.40 0.19
C ARG A 427 7.48 31.78 0.66
N THR A 428 8.36 32.77 0.47
CA THR A 428 8.02 34.14 0.80
C THR A 428 8.01 34.99 -0.46
N TRP A 429 7.31 36.13 -0.39
CA TRP A 429 7.25 37.04 -1.50
C TRP A 429 7.38 38.47 -0.97
N SER A 430 7.84 39.37 -1.83
CA SER A 430 7.87 40.78 -1.53
C SER A 430 7.48 41.56 -2.78
N PHE A 431 6.87 42.69 -2.56
CA PHE A 431 6.47 43.58 -3.64
C PHE A 431 6.90 45.00 -3.28
N THR A 432 7.66 45.63 -4.15
CA THR A 432 8.14 47.01 -3.93
C THR A 432 7.04 47.98 -4.34
N VAL A 433 6.66 48.84 -3.43
CA VAL A 433 5.62 49.84 -3.66
C VAL A 433 6.28 51.16 -4.03
N SER A 434 5.94 51.68 -5.20
CA SER A 434 6.50 52.94 -5.66
C SER A 434 5.41 53.75 -6.32
N PRO A 435 5.16 54.97 -5.88
CA PRO A 435 5.77 55.62 -4.74
C PRO A 435 5.34 55.02 -3.41
N ALA A 436 6.11 55.28 -2.36
CA ALA A 436 5.82 54.76 -1.04
C ALA A 436 4.42 55.18 -0.57
N LEU A 437 3.78 54.36 0.25
CA LEU A 437 2.51 54.75 0.82
C LEU A 437 2.75 55.68 2.00
N GLU A 438 2.20 56.89 1.90
CA GLU A 438 2.34 57.90 2.93
C GLU A 438 1.25 57.74 3.99
N VAL A 439 1.20 58.63 4.94
CA VAL A 439 0.23 58.57 6.03
C VAL A 439 -1.17 58.35 5.48
N GLY A 440 -1.87 57.34 5.95
CA GLY A 440 -3.21 57.03 5.47
C GLY A 440 -3.62 55.66 5.92
N SER A 441 -4.86 55.32 5.58
CA SER A 441 -5.44 53.99 5.86
C SER A 441 -5.54 53.24 4.53
N TYR A 442 -5.12 52.00 4.53
CA TYR A 442 -5.00 51.23 3.30
C TYR A 442 -5.62 49.85 3.42
N SER A 443 -6.10 49.36 2.30
CA SER A 443 -6.63 47.99 2.22
C SER A 443 -6.06 47.35 0.96
N ILE A 444 -5.44 46.18 1.09
CA ILE A 444 -4.89 45.48 -0.05
C ILE A 444 -5.35 44.04 -0.02
N THR A 445 -5.38 43.44 -1.18
CA THR A 445 -5.72 42.02 -1.26
C THR A 445 -4.64 41.27 -2.02
N ALA A 446 -4.51 40.00 -1.76
CA ALA A 446 -3.54 39.16 -2.46
C ALA A 446 -4.18 37.84 -2.82
N LYS A 447 -3.93 37.39 -4.05
CA LYS A 447 -4.38 36.11 -4.54
C LYS A 447 -3.20 35.46 -5.20
N GLN A 448 -3.08 34.13 -5.07
CA GLN A 448 -1.99 33.46 -5.78
C GLN A 448 -2.51 32.60 -6.91
N THR A 449 -1.73 32.50 -7.97
CA THR A 449 -2.03 31.68 -9.15
C THR A 449 -0.80 30.87 -9.52
N LEU A 450 -1.02 29.70 -10.12
CA LEU A 450 0.10 28.85 -10.56
C LEU A 450 -0.44 27.92 -11.64
N ASP A 451 0.33 27.73 -12.71
CA ASP A 451 -0.10 26.84 -13.79
C ASP A 451 -0.40 25.45 -13.22
N GLY A 452 -1.50 24.91 -13.62
CA GLY A 452 -1.91 23.58 -13.19
C GLY A 452 -2.66 23.55 -11.88
N TRP A 453 -2.90 24.73 -11.29
CA TRP A 453 -3.64 24.84 -10.03
C TRP A 453 -4.82 25.77 -10.19
N ASN A 454 -5.85 25.56 -9.41
CA ASN A 454 -6.94 26.54 -9.34
C ASN A 454 -6.46 27.70 -8.48
N ASP A 455 -6.89 28.93 -8.81
CA ASP A 455 -6.50 30.12 -8.07
C ASP A 455 -6.90 30.02 -6.61
N SER A 456 -6.16 30.67 -5.77
CA SER A 456 -6.48 30.71 -4.35
C SER A 456 -7.64 31.64 -4.06
N GLN A 457 -8.19 31.53 -2.88
CA GLN A 457 -9.04 32.58 -2.33
C GLN A 457 -8.18 33.81 -2.08
N THR A 458 -8.82 34.95 -1.86
CA THR A 458 -8.13 36.22 -1.69
C THR A 458 -7.90 36.50 -0.21
N ALA A 459 -6.68 36.91 0.12
CA ALA A 459 -6.36 37.41 1.47
C ALA A 459 -6.56 38.92 1.48
N THR A 460 -7.06 39.48 2.54
CA THR A 460 -7.24 40.92 2.69
C THR A 460 -6.45 41.39 3.89
N ASN A 461 -5.81 42.53 3.75
CA ASN A 461 -5.05 43.13 4.84
C ASN A 461 -5.30 44.61 4.87
N LYS A 462 -5.74 45.09 6.05
CA LYS A 462 -5.91 46.52 6.26
C LYS A 462 -4.83 47.01 7.22
N PHE A 463 -4.27 48.15 6.97
CA PHE A 463 -3.25 48.70 7.85
C PHE A 463 -3.25 50.21 7.74
N THR A 464 -2.57 50.86 8.67
CA THR A 464 -2.48 52.30 8.75
C THR A 464 -1.02 52.70 8.73
N VAL A 465 -0.71 53.71 7.93
CA VAL A 465 0.60 54.37 7.98
C VAL A 465 0.36 55.62 8.81
N MET A 466 0.98 55.69 9.98
CA MET A 466 0.79 56.85 10.85
C MET A 466 2.01 57.75 10.81
N PRO A 467 1.86 58.98 11.23
CA PRO A 467 3.05 59.86 11.28
C PRO A 467 4.02 59.36 12.34
N ALA A 468 5.28 59.68 12.20
CA ALA A 468 6.27 59.36 13.21
C ALA A 468 5.96 60.08 14.50
N ALA A 469 6.40 59.53 15.63
CA ALA A 469 6.25 60.20 16.89
C ALA A 469 7.04 61.51 16.84
N PRO A 470 6.46 62.62 17.24
CA PRO A 470 7.19 63.88 17.20
C PRO A 470 8.29 63.91 18.24
N ALA A 471 9.27 64.72 18.01
CA ALA A 471 10.38 64.86 18.93
C ALA A 471 10.25 66.19 19.72
N THR A 472 10.60 66.09 21.00
CA THR A 472 10.78 67.31 21.80
C THR A 472 12.27 67.67 21.78
N THR A 473 12.58 68.85 21.32
CA THR A 473 13.98 69.26 21.22
C THR A 473 14.41 70.15 22.35
N SER A 474 13.47 70.81 23.02
CA SER A 474 13.75 71.62 24.18
C SER A 474 12.59 71.61 25.12
N PRO A 475 12.75 71.25 26.38
CA PRO A 475 14.02 70.77 27.00
C PRO A 475 14.51 69.47 26.47
N ASN A 476 15.80 69.22 26.60
CA ASN A 476 16.35 67.89 26.25
C ASN A 476 15.81 66.88 27.22
N ASN A 477 15.65 65.62 26.76
CA ASN A 477 15.17 64.61 27.62
C ASN A 477 16.10 64.42 28.82
N GLY A 478 15.55 64.42 30.01
CA GLY A 478 16.34 64.29 31.23
C GLY A 478 16.95 65.56 31.72
N GLN A 479 16.71 66.71 31.07
CA GLN A 479 17.30 67.94 31.46
C GLN A 479 16.86 68.40 32.85
N GLU A 480 17.75 68.94 33.62
CA GLU A 480 17.44 69.44 34.93
C GLU A 480 17.62 70.99 34.92
N PHE A 481 16.72 71.63 35.56
CA PHE A 481 16.77 73.08 35.66
C PHE A 481 16.91 73.46 37.12
N ALA A 482 17.70 74.47 37.42
CA ALA A 482 17.86 74.92 38.80
C ALA A 482 16.53 75.47 39.32
N PHE A 483 16.41 75.55 40.61
CA PHE A 483 15.22 76.04 41.27
C PHE A 483 14.80 77.40 40.69
N ASP A 484 13.51 77.46 40.35
CA ASP A 484 12.89 78.69 39.84
C ASP A 484 13.43 79.05 38.44
N GLN A 485 14.21 78.18 37.80
CA GLN A 485 14.79 78.46 36.48
C GLN A 485 14.23 77.48 35.41
N GLY A 486 13.04 76.98 35.62
CA GLY A 486 12.44 76.09 34.68
C GLY A 486 12.21 76.68 33.29
N PRO A 487 11.91 75.85 32.31
CA PRO A 487 11.76 76.42 30.96
C PRO A 487 10.44 77.16 30.82
N SER A 488 10.43 78.17 29.92
CA SER A 488 9.22 78.93 29.66
C SER A 488 8.41 78.34 28.50
N ALA A 489 9.00 77.41 27.82
CA ALA A 489 8.31 76.75 26.65
C ALA A 489 8.86 75.41 26.45
N ILE A 490 8.06 74.56 25.78
CA ILE A 490 8.49 73.28 25.30
C ILE A 490 8.33 73.33 23.77
N SER A 491 9.33 72.84 23.08
CA SER A 491 9.29 72.90 21.62
C SER A 491 9.88 71.64 20.99
N GLY A 492 9.60 71.43 19.75
CA GLY A 492 10.11 70.28 19.05
C GLY A 492 9.85 70.35 17.55
N THR A 493 9.87 69.17 16.92
CA THR A 493 9.70 69.09 15.48
C THR A 493 8.48 68.23 15.13
N ASN A 494 7.92 68.48 13.98
CA ASN A 494 6.74 67.77 13.48
C ASN A 494 6.87 67.70 11.95
N VAL A 495 6.02 66.84 11.37
CA VAL A 495 5.97 66.79 9.92
C VAL A 495 5.12 67.94 9.42
N LYS A 496 5.39 68.35 8.21
CA LYS A 496 4.68 69.49 7.66
C LYS A 496 3.21 69.20 7.55
N GLY A 497 2.37 70.11 7.93
CA GLY A 497 0.94 69.98 7.86
C GLY A 497 0.30 69.30 9.05
N ALA A 498 1.07 68.89 10.01
CA ALA A 498 0.52 68.22 11.17
C ALA A 498 -0.07 69.18 12.19
N THR A 499 -0.99 68.71 12.97
CA THR A 499 -1.35 69.40 14.22
C THR A 499 -0.65 68.64 15.37
N VAL A 500 -0.34 69.37 16.44
CA VAL A 500 0.47 68.81 17.53
C VAL A 500 -0.24 69.09 18.86
N ALA A 501 -0.34 68.06 19.69
CA ALA A 501 -0.93 68.19 21.01
C ALA A 501 0.01 67.58 22.04
N LEU A 502 0.08 68.20 23.21
CA LEU A 502 0.94 67.75 24.26
C LEU A 502 0.13 67.38 25.50
N ASP A 503 0.72 66.55 26.29
CA ASP A 503 0.23 66.27 27.64
C ASP A 503 1.46 66.42 28.53
N VAL A 504 1.36 67.34 29.48
CA VAL A 504 2.45 67.58 30.43
C VAL A 504 1.87 67.27 31.80
N ASN A 505 2.31 66.17 32.41
CA ASN A 505 1.85 65.76 33.72
C ASN A 505 0.31 65.65 33.79
N GLY A 506 -0.36 65.25 32.72
CA GLY A 506 -1.81 65.13 32.70
C GLY A 506 -2.55 66.36 32.20
N THR A 507 -1.85 67.48 32.02
CA THR A 507 -2.50 68.68 31.49
C THR A 507 -2.34 68.69 29.99
N LYS A 508 -3.43 68.84 29.26
CA LYS A 508 -3.38 68.83 27.82
C LYS A 508 -3.21 70.22 27.28
N LEU A 509 -2.27 70.39 26.37
CA LEU A 509 -1.94 71.65 25.77
C LEU A 509 -1.91 71.54 24.26
N ALA A 510 -2.42 72.54 23.58
CA ALA A 510 -2.31 72.60 22.14
C ALA A 510 -1.09 73.36 21.73
N ALA A 511 -0.34 72.86 20.78
CA ALA A 511 0.87 73.49 20.33
C ALA A 511 0.58 74.43 19.18
N THR A 512 1.42 75.46 19.08
CA THR A 512 1.44 76.28 17.89
C THR A 512 2.44 75.69 16.92
N VAL A 513 2.00 75.41 15.69
CA VAL A 513 2.82 74.75 14.70
C VAL A 513 3.21 75.75 13.65
N THR A 514 4.52 75.86 13.35
CA THR A 514 5.02 76.76 12.29
C THR A 514 5.91 75.87 11.42
N GLY A 515 5.39 75.49 10.26
CA GLY A 515 6.12 74.59 9.36
C GLY A 515 6.39 73.21 9.99
N THR A 516 7.66 72.97 10.27
CA THR A 516 8.07 71.69 10.82
C THR A 516 8.50 71.75 12.27
N THR A 517 8.12 72.85 12.96
CA THR A 517 8.43 73.03 14.37
C THR A 517 7.14 73.36 15.14
N TRP A 518 7.13 72.99 16.39
CA TRP A 518 6.01 73.30 17.26
C TRP A 518 6.50 73.82 18.58
N SER A 519 5.69 74.63 19.25
CA SER A 519 6.02 75.08 20.56
C SER A 519 4.79 75.30 21.41
N VAL A 520 4.98 75.27 22.72
CA VAL A 520 3.92 75.54 23.68
C VAL A 520 4.54 76.44 24.75
N SER A 521 3.89 77.55 25.02
CA SER A 521 4.30 78.38 26.09
C SER A 521 3.76 77.82 27.42
N LEU A 522 4.58 77.83 28.44
CA LEU A 522 4.18 77.29 29.70
C LEU A 522 3.64 78.31 30.68
N GLY A 523 3.71 79.59 30.30
CA GLY A 523 3.15 80.62 31.13
C GLY A 523 3.98 80.95 32.37
N ASP A 524 3.39 80.75 33.55
CA ASP A 524 4.07 81.07 34.81
C ASP A 524 5.22 80.12 35.06
N LYS A 525 6.11 80.51 35.94
CA LYS A 525 7.27 79.69 36.28
C LYS A 525 6.81 78.36 36.81
N LEU A 526 7.50 77.30 36.39
CA LEU A 526 7.18 75.92 36.79
C LEU A 526 7.70 75.67 38.20
N ALA A 527 6.86 74.95 38.95
CA ALA A 527 7.25 74.56 40.28
C ALA A 527 8.30 73.46 40.26
N THR A 528 8.99 73.31 41.38
CA THR A 528 9.86 72.14 41.56
C THR A 528 9.09 70.91 41.34
N GLY A 529 9.67 69.94 40.60
CA GLY A 529 9.03 68.66 40.30
C GLY A 529 9.56 68.07 39.08
N GLU A 530 8.98 66.84 38.77
CA GLU A 530 9.33 66.12 37.57
C GLU A 530 8.22 66.36 36.58
N TYR A 531 8.57 66.52 35.34
CA TYR A 531 7.61 66.77 34.28
C TYR A 531 7.75 65.72 33.19
N SER A 532 6.65 65.03 32.91
CA SER A 532 6.61 64.08 31.82
C SER A 532 5.88 64.73 30.67
N VAL A 533 6.50 64.69 29.52
CA VAL A 533 5.93 65.28 28.31
C VAL A 533 5.61 64.21 27.32
N SER A 534 4.39 64.22 26.83
CA SER A 534 3.93 63.25 25.81
C SER A 534 3.37 64.10 24.69
N VAL A 535 3.88 63.89 23.48
CA VAL A 535 3.49 64.73 22.35
C VAL A 535 3.00 63.80 21.21
N VAL A 536 1.91 64.17 20.61
CA VAL A 536 1.42 63.45 19.43
C VAL A 536 1.20 64.41 18.29
N GLN A 537 1.39 63.93 17.06
CA GLN A 537 1.02 64.74 15.90
C GLN A 537 -0.02 63.99 15.09
N THR A 538 -0.86 64.72 14.41
CA THR A 538 -1.95 64.16 13.61
C THR A 538 -1.82 64.68 12.19
N VAL A 539 -1.85 63.76 11.21
CA VAL A 539 -1.79 64.11 9.80
C VAL A 539 -2.94 63.40 9.14
N ASN A 540 -3.76 64.11 8.37
CA ASN A 540 -4.92 63.54 7.68
C ASN A 540 -5.80 62.71 8.61
N GLY A 541 -5.95 63.19 9.84
CA GLY A 541 -6.79 62.54 10.82
C GLY A 541 -6.17 61.30 11.49
N ILE A 542 -4.91 61.00 11.19
CA ILE A 542 -4.25 59.82 11.76
C ILE A 542 -3.21 60.27 12.77
N GLU A 543 -3.33 59.76 13.98
CA GLU A 543 -2.49 60.23 15.08
C GLU A 543 -1.26 59.35 15.22
N SER A 544 -0.13 59.96 15.53
CA SER A 544 1.11 59.25 15.77
C SER A 544 1.10 58.55 17.13
N GLN A 545 2.08 57.71 17.33
CA GLN A 545 2.38 57.26 18.70
C GLN A 545 2.97 58.45 19.44
N PRO A 546 2.87 58.50 20.77
CA PRO A 546 3.41 59.61 21.51
C PRO A 546 4.93 59.61 21.49
N GLY A 547 5.50 60.81 21.36
CA GLY A 547 6.89 61.01 21.63
C GLY A 547 7.01 61.43 23.07
N THR A 548 7.81 60.76 23.85
CA THR A 548 7.87 61.04 25.27
C THR A 548 9.23 61.58 25.69
N SER A 549 9.23 62.44 26.66
CA SER A 549 10.44 62.94 27.25
C SER A 549 10.13 63.43 28.66
N ALA A 550 11.14 63.82 29.34
CA ALA A 550 10.95 64.30 30.72
C ALA A 550 12.01 65.33 31.07
N PHE A 551 11.69 66.20 31.96
CA PHE A 551 12.65 67.13 32.54
C PHE A 551 12.27 67.38 33.99
N LYS A 552 13.12 68.00 34.74
CA LYS A 552 12.75 68.31 36.09
C LYS A 552 13.28 69.69 36.49
N VAL A 553 12.59 70.29 37.43
CA VAL A 553 12.97 71.52 38.05
C VAL A 553 13.35 71.19 39.47
N LEU A 554 14.58 71.48 39.83
CA LEU A 554 15.13 71.11 41.11
C LEU A 554 14.57 71.99 42.22
N GLY A 555 14.64 71.47 43.41
CA GLY A 555 14.20 72.23 44.58
C GLY A 555 15.14 73.24 45.00
N ALA A 556 14.67 74.11 45.89
CA ALA A 556 15.52 75.15 46.43
C ALA A 556 16.77 74.60 47.07
N PRO A 557 17.90 75.24 46.94
CA PRO A 557 19.08 74.73 47.55
C PRO A 557 18.90 74.55 49.04
N ALA A 558 19.36 73.46 49.56
CA ALA A 558 19.25 73.19 50.98
C ALA A 558 20.19 74.05 51.75
N PRO A 559 19.85 74.51 52.91
CA PRO A 559 20.83 75.20 53.73
C PRO A 559 21.92 74.20 54.11
N PRO A 560 23.12 74.72 54.42
CA PRO A 560 24.18 73.80 54.73
C PRO A 560 23.84 72.98 55.94
N ALA A 561 24.03 71.70 55.77
CA ALA A 561 23.63 70.77 56.81
C ALA A 561 24.79 70.44 57.70
N THR A 562 24.49 70.14 58.95
CA THR A 562 25.51 69.67 59.84
C THR A 562 25.81 68.23 59.46
N GLN A 563 27.10 68.00 59.28
CA GLN A 563 27.42 66.69 58.82
C GLN A 563 27.35 65.70 59.92
N GLU A 564 26.74 64.61 59.73
CA GLU A 564 26.69 63.55 60.67
C GLU A 564 27.61 62.48 60.25
N PRO A 565 28.22 61.82 61.22
CA PRO A 565 29.14 60.75 60.84
C PRO A 565 28.38 59.62 60.11
N ALA A 566 29.05 59.16 59.13
CA ALA A 566 28.42 58.12 58.32
C ALA A 566 28.37 56.80 59.09
N SER A 567 27.30 56.09 58.94
CA SER A 567 27.21 54.83 59.59
C SER A 567 28.01 53.84 58.80
N ALA A 568 28.60 52.91 59.49
CA ALA A 568 29.31 51.90 58.76
C ALA A 568 28.36 51.03 57.98
N PRO A 569 28.73 50.69 56.84
CA PRO A 569 27.84 49.86 56.07
C PRO A 569 27.80 48.45 56.64
N THR A 570 26.68 47.88 56.64
CA THR A 570 26.56 46.52 57.09
C THR A 570 26.56 45.66 55.88
N THR A 571 27.38 44.66 55.93
CA THR A 571 27.39 43.72 54.86
C THR A 571 26.69 42.53 55.30
N GLU A 572 25.90 42.02 54.53
CA GLU A 572 25.22 40.81 54.82
C GLU A 572 25.75 39.73 53.96
N PRO A 573 26.07 38.64 54.55
CA PRO A 573 26.57 37.54 53.74
C PRO A 573 25.45 36.96 52.93
N VAL A 574 25.77 36.57 51.79
CA VAL A 574 24.81 35.97 50.95
C VAL A 574 24.96 34.49 51.06
N PRO A 575 24.01 33.79 51.46
CA PRO A 575 24.13 32.35 51.58
C PRO A 575 24.19 31.65 50.24
N UNK A 576 25.10 30.97 50.05
CA UNK A 576 25.10 30.34 49.17
C UNK A 576 24.45 29.34 49.17
N GLN A 577 23.72 28.88 48.36
CA GLN A 577 22.97 27.77 48.31
C GLN A 577 23.50 26.79 47.40
N GLN A 578 23.84 25.68 47.81
CA GLN A 578 24.31 24.74 46.99
C GLN A 578 23.30 23.90 46.50
N HIS A 579 23.15 23.65 45.31
CA HIS A 579 22.16 22.82 44.77
C HIS A 579 22.83 21.66 44.22
N ARG A 580 22.56 20.51 44.68
CA ARG A 580 23.13 19.39 44.15
C ARG A 580 22.27 18.79 43.14
N PRO A 581 22.68 18.50 41.97
CA PRO A 581 21.86 17.90 40.98
C PRO A 581 21.66 16.46 41.29
N HIS A 582 20.50 15.99 41.15
CA HIS A 582 20.21 14.67 41.42
C HIS A 582 20.01 13.96 40.14
N HIS A 583 20.66 12.87 39.87
CA HIS A 583 20.35 12.22 38.68
C HIS A 583 20.15 10.79 39.01
N SER A 584 19.20 10.20 38.40
CA SER A 584 18.95 8.86 38.62
C SER A 584 19.44 8.10 37.49
N THR A 585 19.92 7.00 37.67
CA THR A 585 20.38 6.24 36.62
C THR A 585 19.49 5.15 36.56
N GLY A 586 18.58 5.09 35.87
CA GLY A 586 17.70 4.05 35.72
C GLY A 586 18.10 3.11 34.72
N ALA A 587 18.86 2.32 34.89
CA ALA A 587 19.25 1.48 33.86
C ALA A 587 18.39 0.34 33.83
N GLY A 588 17.61 0.15 33.04
CA GLY A 588 16.86 -0.98 32.91
C GLY A 588 17.53 -2.01 32.12
N PRO A 589 17.80 -3.02 32.53
CA PRO A 589 18.39 -4.03 31.76
C PRO A 589 17.42 -4.64 31.00
N THR A 590 17.58 -4.82 29.89
CA THR A 590 16.72 -5.30 29.09
C THR A 590 17.09 -6.60 28.85
N ASP A 591 16.60 -7.53 29.26
CA ASP A 591 16.97 -8.70 29.01
C ASP A 591 16.28 -9.28 28.01
N ASN A 592 16.62 -9.42 26.99
CA ASN A 592 15.98 -9.96 26.00
C ASN A 592 16.17 -11.31 25.84
N ASP A 593 15.92 -12.08 26.61
CA ASP A 593 16.03 -13.33 26.36
C ASP A 593 15.21 -13.81 25.45
N LEU A 594 15.42 -13.91 24.36
CA LEU A 594 14.77 -14.50 23.41
C LEU A 594 14.73 -15.86 23.57
N ALA A 595 13.78 -16.37 23.95
CA ALA A 595 13.63 -17.70 23.97
C ALA A 595 13.70 -18.24 22.68
N ASN A 596 14.56 -18.85 22.35
CA ASN A 596 14.66 -19.36 21.18
C ASN A 596 13.97 -20.54 21.06
N THR A 597 12.99 -20.65 20.52
CA THR A 597 12.32 -21.76 20.33
C THR A 597 12.78 -22.48 19.27
N GLY A 598 13.60 -23.05 19.19
CA GLY A 598 13.97 -23.83 18.13
C GLY A 598 12.99 -24.76 17.80
N ALA A 599 12.05 -24.46 17.33
CA ALA A 599 11.08 -25.33 17.02
C ALA A 599 11.43 -26.26 16.03
N SER A 600 11.77 -27.26 16.21
CA SER A 600 12.10 -28.09 15.20
C SER A 600 10.97 -28.80 14.81
N SER A 601 10.58 -28.78 13.71
CA SER A 601 9.58 -29.46 13.24
C SER A 601 9.92 -30.80 13.04
N SER A 602 9.75 -31.55 13.77
CA SER A 602 10.12 -32.81 13.47
C SER A 602 9.22 -33.49 12.69
N MET A 603 9.50 -34.08 11.71
CA MET A 603 8.82 -34.74 10.94
C MET A 603 8.60 -36.04 11.42
N LEU A 604 7.58 -36.45 11.83
CA LEU A 604 7.33 -37.69 12.23
C LEU A 604 6.79 -38.60 11.28
N MET A 605 7.35 -39.58 10.92
CA MET A 605 6.83 -40.50 10.06
C MET A 605 6.59 -41.67 10.86
N LEU A 606 5.44 -42.01 11.14
CA LEU A 606 5.14 -43.14 11.89
C LEU A 606 4.92 -44.30 11.02
N GLY A 607 5.80 -45.00 10.80
CA GLY A 607 5.74 -45.95 9.81
C GLY A 607 5.02 -47.22 9.98
N VAL A 608 4.45 -47.77 9.02
CA VAL A 608 3.83 -49.01 9.07
C VAL A 608 4.27 -49.74 7.87
N ALA A 609 4.44 -50.85 7.88
CA ALA A 609 4.87 -51.55 6.77
C ALA A 609 3.84 -51.80 5.83
N GLY A 610 3.93 -51.39 4.72
CA GLY A 610 3.21 -51.93 3.62
C GLY A 610 1.83 -51.53 3.26
N GLY A 611 1.66 -51.08 2.15
CA GLY A 611 0.39 -50.90 1.56
C GLY A 611 0.51 -51.14 0.09
N VAL A 612 -0.59 -51.41 -0.53
CA VAL A 612 -0.57 -51.64 -1.95
C VAL A 612 -1.58 -50.76 -2.63
N LEU A 613 -1.15 -50.08 -3.63
CA LEU A 613 -2.05 -49.29 -4.45
C LEU A 613 -1.85 -49.77 -5.86
N LEU A 614 -2.89 -50.20 -6.50
CA LEU A 614 -2.78 -50.71 -7.85
C LEU A 614 -3.25 -49.71 -8.86
N LEU A 615 -2.54 -49.58 -9.93
CA LEU A 615 -2.95 -48.69 -10.98
C LEU A 615 -2.45 -49.27 -12.25
N GLY A 616 -3.31 -49.67 -13.14
CA GLY A 616 -2.90 -50.11 -14.44
C GLY A 616 -2.02 -51.34 -14.44
N GLY A 617 -2.25 -52.21 -13.55
CA GLY A 617 -1.44 -53.38 -13.48
C GLY A 617 -0.16 -53.24 -12.69
N VAL A 618 0.12 -52.04 -12.21
CA VAL A 618 1.32 -51.80 -11.43
C VAL A 618 0.94 -51.85 -9.96
N VAL A 619 1.68 -52.61 -9.19
CA VAL A 619 1.39 -52.70 -7.77
C VAL A 619 2.39 -51.87 -7.01
N PHE A 620 1.92 -51.01 -6.18
CA PHE A 620 2.77 -50.15 -5.38
C PHE A 620 2.71 -50.63 -3.94
N LEU A 621 3.83 -50.96 -3.38
CA LEU A 621 3.90 -51.39 -2.01
C LEU A 621 4.37 -50.22 -1.19
N LEU A 622 3.62 -49.83 -0.22
CA LEU A 622 3.96 -48.74 0.61
C LEU A 622 4.59 -49.22 1.87
N LEU A 623 5.78 -48.76 2.16
CA LEU A 623 6.43 -49.11 3.42
C LEU A 623 6.33 -47.93 4.32
N ARG A 624 5.87 -48.11 5.53
CA ARG A 624 5.72 -47.04 6.42
C ARG A 624 6.25 -47.41 7.76
N ARG A 625 6.92 -46.55 8.42
CA ARG A 625 7.50 -46.87 9.66
C ARG A 625 7.24 -45.80 10.64
N ARG A 626 6.82 -46.19 11.81
CA ARG A 626 6.55 -45.24 12.82
C ARG A 626 7.82 -44.81 13.47
N ASN A 627 7.96 -43.50 13.67
CA ASN A 627 9.09 -43.02 14.24
C ASN A 627 8.72 -42.60 15.60
N SER A 628 9.28 -43.16 16.60
CA SER A 628 8.88 -42.76 17.89
C SER A 628 9.61 -41.56 18.26
N ALA A 629 8.98 -40.54 18.26
CA ALA A 629 9.62 -39.36 18.56
C ALA A 629 9.65 -39.15 20.00
N ASN A 630 10.62 -38.66 20.52
CA ASN A 630 10.63 -38.30 21.90
C ASN A 630 11.03 -36.88 22.04
#